data_7fb8f12b678627add0827005f4e66313
#
_entry.id   7fb8f12b678627add0827005f4e66313
#
_cell.length_a   1.000
_cell.length_b   1.000
_cell.length_c   1.000
_cell.angle_alpha   90.00
_cell.angle_beta   90.00
_cell.angle_gamma   90.00
#
_symmetry.space_group_name_H-M   'P 1'
#
loop_
_entity.id
_entity.type
_entity.pdbx_description
1 polymer ?
#
loop_
_entity_poly.entity_id
_entity_poly.type
_entity_poly.pdbx_seq_one_letter_code
_entity_poly.pdbx_strand_id
1 'polypeptide(L)'
;HPKGIQMTIFGVTDCLKNLGKDWDTELKPMLDPKKIGVFSGPAIGQLDYDGMGGLLQSRKIGKRASSKHLSMSLIGMSADFINAYVLGSLGKTGTVAGACATFLYNLDLALKGIKNEELDFSIVGSAEAPINPEITDGFLATTGIADDKKILEMQIRNNDENSEEVIHQNACRPFGDNAGMSLGEAAQFVAVTTLE
;
A
#
# COMPACT_ATOMS: atom_id res chain seq x y z
N HIS A 1 -7.41 -14.16 -1.99
CA HIS A 1 -6.51 -13.10 -2.47
C HIS A 1 -5.62 -12.62 -1.35
N PRO A 2 -4.38 -12.17 -1.66
CA PRO A 2 -3.49 -11.55 -0.68
C PRO A 2 -4.17 -10.42 0.09
N LYS A 3 -3.81 -10.23 1.35
CA LYS A 3 -4.40 -9.21 2.22
C LYS A 3 -4.24 -7.80 1.65
N GLY A 4 -3.08 -7.47 1.09
CA GLY A 4 -2.84 -6.17 0.45
C GLY A 4 -3.77 -5.90 -0.75
N ILE A 5 -4.11 -6.93 -1.55
CA ILE A 5 -5.09 -6.78 -2.64
C ILE A 5 -6.50 -6.53 -2.07
N GLN A 6 -6.91 -7.23 -1.01
CA GLN A 6 -8.19 -6.98 -0.36
C GLN A 6 -8.28 -5.55 0.18
N MET A 7 -7.21 -5.10 0.85
CA MET A 7 -7.09 -3.72 1.35
C MET A 7 -7.08 -2.69 0.22
N THR A 8 -6.46 -3.01 -0.92
CA THR A 8 -6.48 -2.15 -2.12
C THR A 8 -7.91 -1.89 -2.60
N ILE A 9 -8.71 -2.94 -2.76
CA ILE A 9 -10.10 -2.80 -3.21
C ILE A 9 -10.93 -2.02 -2.19
N PHE A 10 -10.75 -2.30 -0.91
CA PHE A 10 -11.42 -1.54 0.15
C PHE A 10 -11.05 -0.05 0.10
N GLY A 11 -9.75 0.27 0.08
CA GLY A 11 -9.27 1.66 0.11
C GLY A 11 -9.66 2.46 -1.12
N VAL A 12 -9.63 1.87 -2.34
CA VAL A 12 -10.07 2.58 -3.54
C VAL A 12 -11.59 2.80 -3.54
N THR A 13 -12.36 1.82 -3.05
CA THR A 13 -13.82 1.97 -2.95
C THR A 13 -14.19 3.06 -1.96
N ASP A 14 -13.48 3.15 -0.83
CA ASP A 14 -13.66 4.22 0.14
C ASP A 14 -13.29 5.59 -0.45
N CYS A 15 -12.16 5.67 -1.16
CA CYS A 15 -11.77 6.90 -1.89
C CYS A 15 -12.86 7.38 -2.83
N LEU A 16 -13.41 6.49 -3.67
CA LEU A 16 -14.46 6.84 -4.62
C LEU A 16 -15.75 7.31 -3.93
N LYS A 17 -16.15 6.68 -2.83
CA LYS A 17 -17.30 7.11 -2.02
C LYS A 17 -17.14 8.52 -1.46
N ASN A 18 -15.91 8.92 -1.14
CA ASN A 18 -15.60 10.24 -0.60
C ASN A 18 -15.53 11.35 -1.64
N LEU A 19 -15.70 11.06 -2.93
CA LEU A 19 -15.75 12.09 -3.99
C LEU A 19 -17.06 12.91 -4.01
N GLY A 20 -18.06 12.52 -3.20
CA GLY A 20 -19.33 13.24 -3.10
C GLY A 20 -20.30 13.01 -4.25
N LYS A 21 -19.93 12.17 -5.23
CA LYS A 21 -20.75 11.74 -6.36
C LYS A 21 -20.59 10.23 -6.55
N ASP A 22 -21.64 9.58 -7.04
CA ASP A 22 -21.60 8.16 -7.33
C ASP A 22 -20.68 7.88 -8.54
N TRP A 23 -19.75 6.94 -8.34
CA TRP A 23 -18.77 6.62 -9.38
C TRP A 23 -19.42 6.06 -10.65
N ASP A 24 -20.30 5.07 -10.51
CA ASP A 24 -20.84 4.33 -11.67
C ASP A 24 -21.92 5.11 -12.42
N THR A 25 -22.73 5.87 -11.71
CA THR A 25 -23.91 6.56 -12.28
C THR A 25 -23.66 8.01 -12.64
N GLU A 26 -22.70 8.69 -11.99
CA GLU A 26 -22.47 10.12 -12.20
C GLU A 26 -21.09 10.41 -12.80
N LEU A 27 -20.00 9.92 -12.20
CA LEU A 27 -18.64 10.32 -12.60
C LEU A 27 -18.14 9.55 -13.83
N LYS A 28 -18.20 8.22 -13.80
CA LYS A 28 -17.69 7.37 -14.87
C LYS A 28 -18.31 7.66 -16.24
N PRO A 29 -19.64 7.91 -16.37
CA PRO A 29 -20.24 8.27 -17.66
C PRO A 29 -19.76 9.59 -18.26
N MET A 30 -19.19 10.47 -17.45
CA MET A 30 -18.66 11.78 -17.90
C MET A 30 -17.22 11.69 -18.41
N LEU A 31 -16.52 10.60 -18.16
CA LEU A 31 -15.09 10.43 -18.45
C LEU A 31 -14.87 9.54 -19.67
N ASP A 32 -13.89 9.89 -20.51
CA ASP A 32 -13.38 8.95 -21.51
C ASP A 32 -12.64 7.80 -20.81
N PRO A 33 -13.07 6.54 -20.96
CA PRO A 33 -12.38 5.40 -20.35
C PRO A 33 -10.89 5.32 -20.66
N LYS A 34 -10.44 5.85 -21.79
CA LYS A 34 -9.03 5.88 -22.20
C LYS A 34 -8.22 6.92 -21.44
N LYS A 35 -8.89 7.88 -20.83
CA LYS A 35 -8.27 8.97 -20.05
C LYS A 35 -8.39 8.78 -18.53
N ILE A 36 -8.79 7.59 -18.07
CA ILE A 36 -8.80 7.23 -16.65
C ILE A 36 -7.54 6.45 -16.33
N GLY A 37 -6.65 7.02 -15.51
CA GLY A 37 -5.41 6.39 -15.07
C GLY A 37 -5.55 5.64 -13.74
N VAL A 38 -4.73 4.59 -13.55
CA VAL A 38 -4.63 3.85 -12.29
C VAL A 38 -3.17 3.57 -11.98
N PHE A 39 -2.66 4.18 -10.93
CA PHE A 39 -1.27 3.98 -10.50
C PHE A 39 -1.25 3.53 -9.04
N SER A 40 -0.99 2.24 -8.82
CA SER A 40 -1.02 1.65 -7.50
C SER A 40 -0.09 0.46 -7.40
N GLY A 41 0.62 0.39 -6.31
CA GLY A 41 1.46 -0.76 -5.97
C GLY A 41 1.97 -0.68 -4.54
N PRO A 42 2.20 -1.82 -3.90
CA PRO A 42 2.86 -1.88 -2.61
C PRO A 42 4.37 -1.61 -2.77
N ALA A 43 5.00 -1.20 -1.68
CA ALA A 43 6.45 -1.03 -1.61
C ALA A 43 7.20 -2.38 -1.56
N ILE A 44 6.61 -3.37 -0.88
CA ILE A 44 7.25 -4.68 -0.60
C ILE A 44 6.64 -5.81 -1.44
N GLY A 45 5.39 -5.71 -1.84
CA GLY A 45 4.68 -6.74 -2.58
C GLY A 45 3.76 -7.59 -1.68
N GLN A 46 3.16 -8.61 -2.28
CA GLN A 46 2.19 -9.50 -1.62
C GLN A 46 2.90 -10.72 -1.06
N LEU A 47 3.46 -10.62 0.16
CA LEU A 47 4.33 -11.65 0.76
C LEU A 47 3.58 -12.67 1.61
N ASP A 48 2.29 -12.55 1.78
CA ASP A 48 1.48 -13.58 2.44
C ASP A 48 1.36 -14.86 1.59
N TYR A 49 0.74 -15.91 2.18
CA TYR A 49 0.66 -17.22 1.54
C TYR A 49 -0.15 -17.18 0.22
N ASP A 50 -1.10 -16.29 0.06
CA ASP A 50 -1.91 -16.15 -1.16
C ASP A 50 -1.17 -15.42 -2.30
N GLY A 51 0.01 -14.89 -2.03
CA GLY A 51 0.90 -14.23 -2.98
C GLY A 51 2.27 -14.89 -3.11
N MET A 52 3.33 -14.10 -3.03
CA MET A 52 4.72 -14.54 -3.16
C MET A 52 5.09 -15.57 -2.08
N GLY A 53 4.60 -15.42 -0.85
CA GLY A 53 4.83 -16.37 0.24
C GLY A 53 4.39 -17.77 -0.13
N GLY A 54 3.20 -17.93 -0.73
CA GLY A 54 2.72 -19.22 -1.20
C GLY A 54 3.54 -19.79 -2.35
N LEU A 55 4.00 -18.94 -3.28
CA LEU A 55 4.88 -19.38 -4.36
C LEU A 55 6.20 -19.96 -3.82
N LEU A 56 6.81 -19.28 -2.85
CA LEU A 56 8.10 -19.68 -2.29
C LEU A 56 8.00 -20.86 -1.32
N GLN A 57 6.92 -20.96 -0.54
CA GLN A 57 6.79 -21.91 0.56
C GLN A 57 6.10 -23.22 0.16
N SER A 58 5.29 -23.23 -0.89
CA SER A 58 4.49 -24.42 -1.28
C SER A 58 5.34 -25.69 -1.39
N ARG A 59 6.50 -25.62 -2.04
CA ARG A 59 7.39 -26.80 -2.15
C ARG A 59 7.96 -27.25 -0.82
N LYS A 60 8.26 -26.30 0.08
CA LYS A 60 8.84 -26.62 1.41
C LYS A 60 7.85 -27.37 2.29
N ILE A 61 6.56 -27.08 2.16
CA ILE A 61 5.48 -27.71 2.94
C ILE A 61 4.78 -28.84 2.17
N GLY A 62 5.38 -29.33 1.09
CA GLY A 62 4.85 -30.46 0.31
C GLY A 62 3.57 -30.15 -0.48
N LYS A 63 3.23 -28.88 -0.69
CA LYS A 63 2.07 -28.47 -1.50
C LYS A 63 2.49 -28.03 -2.91
N ARG A 64 1.56 -28.14 -3.84
CA ARG A 64 1.76 -27.62 -5.19
C ARG A 64 1.49 -26.11 -5.20
N ALA A 65 2.41 -25.35 -5.83
CA ALA A 65 2.17 -23.94 -6.08
C ALA A 65 0.97 -23.74 -7.03
N SER A 66 0.15 -22.77 -6.78
CA SER A 66 -0.94 -22.35 -7.66
C SER A 66 -0.43 -21.32 -8.68
N SER A 67 -0.96 -21.34 -9.91
CA SER A 67 -0.69 -20.27 -10.89
C SER A 67 -1.09 -18.89 -10.37
N LYS A 68 -2.09 -18.81 -9.47
CA LYS A 68 -2.50 -17.57 -8.80
C LYS A 68 -1.37 -16.95 -7.98
N HIS A 69 -0.53 -17.75 -7.33
CA HIS A 69 0.59 -17.25 -6.54
C HIS A 69 1.56 -16.41 -7.40
N LEU A 70 1.77 -16.79 -8.66
CA LEU A 70 2.66 -16.04 -9.55
C LEU A 70 2.07 -14.66 -9.87
N SER A 71 0.83 -14.61 -10.37
CA SER A 71 0.18 -13.34 -10.73
C SER A 71 -0.03 -12.43 -9.53
N MET A 72 -0.43 -12.99 -8.37
CA MET A 72 -0.60 -12.22 -7.14
C MET A 72 0.72 -11.72 -6.53
N SER A 73 1.87 -12.18 -7.03
CA SER A 73 3.19 -11.72 -6.60
C SER A 73 3.64 -10.44 -7.31
N LEU A 74 3.02 -10.08 -8.41
CA LEU A 74 3.41 -8.91 -9.20
C LEU A 74 3.05 -7.61 -8.44
N ILE A 75 4.01 -6.69 -8.37
CA ILE A 75 3.82 -5.41 -7.67
C ILE A 75 2.69 -4.58 -8.31
N GLY A 76 2.58 -4.61 -9.64
CA GLY A 76 1.53 -3.90 -10.39
C GLY A 76 0.13 -4.50 -10.26
N MET A 77 -0.01 -5.67 -9.66
CA MET A 77 -1.30 -6.38 -9.60
C MET A 77 -2.40 -5.59 -8.89
N SER A 78 -2.05 -4.74 -7.92
CA SER A 78 -3.03 -3.87 -7.25
C SER A 78 -3.69 -2.88 -8.23
N ALA A 79 -2.93 -2.28 -9.14
CA ALA A 79 -3.47 -1.41 -10.17
C ALA A 79 -4.38 -2.17 -11.13
N ASP A 80 -3.98 -3.39 -11.54
CA ASP A 80 -4.78 -4.24 -12.42
C ASP A 80 -6.11 -4.65 -11.76
N PHE A 81 -6.10 -4.98 -10.46
CA PHE A 81 -7.31 -5.29 -9.71
C PHE A 81 -8.26 -4.09 -9.59
N ILE A 82 -7.73 -2.90 -9.29
CA ILE A 82 -8.54 -1.67 -9.26
C ILE A 82 -9.20 -1.47 -10.61
N ASN A 83 -8.43 -1.58 -11.69
CA ASN A 83 -8.95 -1.39 -13.02
C ASN A 83 -10.01 -2.44 -13.37
N ALA A 84 -9.72 -3.72 -13.16
CA ALA A 84 -10.59 -4.83 -13.55
C ALA A 84 -11.90 -4.88 -12.75
N TYR A 85 -11.88 -4.56 -11.46
CA TYR A 85 -13.01 -4.79 -10.56
C TYR A 85 -13.70 -3.53 -10.06
N VAL A 86 -13.10 -2.35 -10.22
CA VAL A 86 -13.64 -1.10 -9.69
C VAL A 86 -13.86 -0.08 -10.82
N LEU A 87 -12.84 0.29 -11.57
CA LEU A 87 -12.94 1.40 -12.52
C LEU A 87 -13.37 0.97 -13.92
N GLY A 88 -12.87 -0.14 -14.43
CA GLY A 88 -13.12 -0.59 -15.79
C GLY A 88 -12.59 0.40 -16.84
N SER A 89 -11.40 0.98 -16.58
CA SER A 89 -10.77 1.94 -17.50
C SER A 89 -10.02 1.25 -18.63
N LEU A 90 -9.73 2.03 -19.68
CA LEU A 90 -8.88 1.63 -20.81
C LEU A 90 -7.61 2.50 -20.88
N GLY A 91 -7.39 3.35 -19.89
CA GLY A 91 -6.25 4.25 -19.80
C GLY A 91 -5.01 3.61 -19.18
N LYS A 92 -4.05 4.44 -18.83
CA LYS A 92 -2.76 4.00 -18.27
C LYS A 92 -2.96 3.31 -16.92
N THR A 93 -2.50 2.08 -16.82
CA THR A 93 -2.59 1.28 -15.60
C THR A 93 -1.23 0.68 -15.27
N GLY A 94 -0.80 0.79 -14.02
CA GLY A 94 0.47 0.21 -13.60
C GLY A 94 1.00 0.74 -12.28
N THR A 95 2.29 0.51 -12.05
CA THR A 95 3.01 1.01 -10.88
C THR A 95 4.48 1.25 -11.20
N VAL A 96 5.06 2.21 -10.51
CA VAL A 96 6.51 2.37 -10.36
C VAL A 96 6.87 2.10 -8.92
N ALA A 97 7.68 1.06 -8.70
CA ALA A 97 8.15 0.70 -7.37
C ALA A 97 9.35 1.57 -6.98
N GLY A 98 9.33 2.11 -5.78
CA GLY A 98 10.37 2.94 -5.20
C GLY A 98 10.48 2.75 -3.69
N ALA A 99 10.28 1.52 -3.20
CA ALA A 99 10.20 1.20 -1.78
C ALA A 99 9.24 2.17 -1.06
N CYS A 100 9.66 2.81 0.02
CA CYS A 100 8.83 3.76 0.79
C CYS A 100 8.34 4.98 -0.05
N ALA A 101 8.99 5.29 -1.18
CA ALA A 101 8.61 6.37 -2.08
C ALA A 101 7.65 5.94 -3.20
N THR A 102 7.21 4.69 -3.24
CA THR A 102 6.35 4.14 -4.30
C THR A 102 5.13 5.02 -4.58
N PHE A 103 4.44 5.47 -3.53
CA PHE A 103 3.29 6.37 -3.67
C PHE A 103 3.65 7.66 -4.42
N LEU A 104 4.77 8.30 -4.07
CA LEU A 104 5.19 9.57 -4.67
C LEU A 104 5.55 9.43 -6.16
N TYR A 105 6.18 8.32 -6.55
CA TYR A 105 6.48 8.05 -7.96
C TYR A 105 5.20 7.82 -8.77
N ASN A 106 4.25 7.10 -8.22
CA ASN A 106 2.95 6.87 -8.87
C ASN A 106 2.13 8.16 -8.94
N LEU A 107 2.19 9.01 -7.91
CA LEU A 107 1.55 10.33 -7.93
C LEU A 107 2.17 11.24 -9.00
N ASP A 108 3.50 11.26 -9.14
CA ASP A 108 4.19 12.03 -10.19
C ASP A 108 3.74 11.60 -11.60
N LEU A 109 3.59 10.27 -11.82
CA LEU A 109 3.07 9.78 -13.10
C LEU A 109 1.64 10.25 -13.38
N ALA A 110 0.76 10.19 -12.39
CA ALA A 110 -0.61 10.66 -12.54
C ALA A 110 -0.67 12.16 -12.84
N LEU A 111 0.06 12.97 -12.05
CA LEU A 111 0.13 14.42 -12.25
C LEU A 111 0.69 14.80 -13.63
N LYS A 112 1.72 14.10 -14.11
CA LYS A 112 2.25 14.29 -15.47
C LYS A 112 1.23 13.92 -16.53
N GLY A 113 0.50 12.81 -16.33
CA GLY A 113 -0.57 12.39 -17.24
C GLY A 113 -1.69 13.43 -17.35
N ILE A 114 -2.13 14.00 -16.22
CA ILE A 114 -3.13 15.06 -16.17
C ILE A 114 -2.57 16.34 -16.84
N LYS A 115 -1.37 16.76 -16.45
CA LYS A 115 -0.74 17.99 -16.99
C LYS A 115 -0.53 17.94 -18.50
N ASN A 116 -0.25 16.76 -19.05
CA ASN A 116 -0.03 16.56 -20.48
C ASN A 116 -1.34 16.25 -21.23
N GLU A 117 -2.50 16.36 -20.59
CA GLU A 117 -3.82 16.08 -21.19
C GLU A 117 -4.00 14.62 -21.68
N GLU A 118 -3.15 13.72 -21.21
CA GLU A 118 -3.24 12.27 -21.49
C GLU A 118 -4.28 11.59 -20.60
N LEU A 119 -4.55 12.16 -19.43
CA LEU A 119 -5.52 11.69 -18.45
C LEU A 119 -6.41 12.86 -18.02
N ASP A 120 -7.69 12.57 -17.80
CA ASP A 120 -8.64 13.51 -17.20
C ASP A 120 -8.90 13.18 -15.73
N PHE A 121 -8.68 11.91 -15.35
CA PHE A 121 -8.88 11.40 -14.01
C PHE A 121 -7.86 10.30 -13.71
N SER A 122 -7.38 10.21 -12.49
CA SER A 122 -6.52 9.12 -12.06
C SER A 122 -6.74 8.74 -10.59
N ILE A 123 -6.77 7.46 -10.31
CA ILE A 123 -6.65 6.92 -8.95
C ILE A 123 -5.18 6.57 -8.69
N VAL A 124 -4.67 7.08 -7.57
CA VAL A 124 -3.31 6.83 -7.09
C VAL A 124 -3.36 6.36 -5.65
N GLY A 125 -2.63 5.32 -5.32
CA GLY A 125 -2.58 4.88 -3.94
C GLY A 125 -1.70 3.66 -3.72
N SER A 126 -1.66 3.24 -2.48
CA SER A 126 -0.98 2.02 -2.05
C SER A 126 -1.74 1.34 -0.94
N ALA A 127 -1.60 0.04 -0.88
CA ALA A 127 -2.02 -0.78 0.24
C ALA A 127 -0.86 -1.69 0.66
N GLU A 128 -0.50 -1.60 1.92
CA GLU A 128 0.58 -2.38 2.51
C GLU A 128 0.04 -3.29 3.61
N ALA A 129 0.40 -4.57 3.54
CA ALA A 129 0.10 -5.56 4.57
C ALA A 129 1.39 -6.32 4.93
N PRO A 130 2.41 -5.64 5.50
CA PRO A 130 3.73 -6.19 5.70
C PRO A 130 3.90 -6.97 7.02
N ILE A 131 2.87 -7.07 7.84
CA ILE A 131 2.98 -7.74 9.15
C ILE A 131 2.94 -9.25 8.95
N ASN A 132 4.09 -9.80 8.61
CA ASN A 132 4.38 -11.22 8.55
C ASN A 132 5.79 -11.50 9.10
N PRO A 133 6.11 -12.73 9.53
CA PRO A 133 7.37 -13.04 10.17
C PRO A 133 8.59 -12.64 9.33
N GLU A 134 8.59 -12.94 8.04
CA GLU A 134 9.73 -12.72 7.16
C GLU A 134 10.07 -11.23 7.01
N ILE A 135 9.06 -10.37 6.90
CA ILE A 135 9.25 -8.93 6.82
C ILE A 135 9.66 -8.35 8.17
N THR A 136 9.03 -8.82 9.25
CA THR A 136 9.38 -8.39 10.60
C THR A 136 10.83 -8.71 10.91
N ASP A 137 11.29 -9.93 10.64
CA ASP A 137 12.67 -10.36 10.83
C ASP A 137 13.65 -9.54 9.97
N GLY A 138 13.27 -9.28 8.71
CA GLY A 138 14.06 -8.44 7.81
C GLY A 138 14.26 -7.00 8.35
N PHE A 139 13.20 -6.40 8.86
CA PHE A 139 13.29 -5.05 9.45
C PHE A 139 14.00 -5.04 10.81
N LEU A 140 13.84 -6.08 11.64
CA LEU A 140 14.60 -6.21 12.89
C LEU A 140 16.11 -6.26 12.61
N ALA A 141 16.52 -6.95 11.54
CA ALA A 141 17.92 -7.01 11.12
C ALA A 141 18.50 -5.65 10.70
N THR A 142 17.65 -4.68 10.31
CA THR A 142 18.11 -3.32 9.95
C THR A 142 18.37 -2.42 11.16
N THR A 143 18.06 -2.86 12.37
CA THR A 143 18.11 -2.06 13.61
C THR A 143 17.20 -0.82 13.62
N GLY A 144 16.40 -0.62 12.58
CA GLY A 144 15.50 0.53 12.45
C GLY A 144 14.17 0.40 13.20
N ILE A 145 13.77 -0.83 13.54
CA ILE A 145 12.52 -1.10 14.28
C ILE A 145 12.69 -0.80 15.76
N ALA A 146 11.64 -0.25 16.36
CA ALA A 146 11.51 -0.13 17.81
C ALA A 146 11.33 -1.52 18.42
N ASP A 147 12.32 -1.98 19.18
CA ASP A 147 12.24 -3.15 20.03
C ASP A 147 12.03 -2.73 21.50
N ASP A 148 11.71 -3.69 22.36
CA ASP A 148 11.40 -3.43 23.76
C ASP A 148 12.55 -2.70 24.47
N LYS A 149 13.80 -3.04 24.15
CA LYS A 149 14.98 -2.40 24.72
C LYS A 149 15.05 -0.92 24.36
N LYS A 150 14.87 -0.58 23.10
CA LYS A 150 14.88 0.81 22.63
C LYS A 150 13.70 1.63 23.16
N ILE A 151 12.54 0.99 23.32
CA ILE A 151 11.38 1.65 23.93
C ILE A 151 11.67 1.99 25.39
N LEU A 152 12.21 1.05 26.18
CA LEU A 152 12.60 1.30 27.56
C LEU A 152 13.69 2.37 27.67
N GLU A 153 14.73 2.32 26.83
CA GLU A 153 15.78 3.34 26.81
C GLU A 153 15.21 4.74 26.48
N MET A 154 14.24 4.84 25.60
CA MET A 154 13.54 6.10 25.27
C MET A 154 12.69 6.57 26.45
N GLN A 155 11.93 5.68 27.10
CA GLN A 155 11.10 6.02 28.27
C GLN A 155 11.98 6.57 29.42
N ILE A 156 13.10 5.91 29.69
CA ILE A 156 14.07 6.35 30.71
C ILE A 156 14.61 7.75 30.38
N ARG A 157 15.00 8.00 29.11
CA ARG A 157 15.47 9.34 28.69
C ARG A 157 14.43 10.42 28.90
N ASN A 158 13.16 10.09 28.74
CA ASN A 158 12.05 11.03 28.86
C ASN A 158 11.48 11.14 30.29
N ASN A 159 12.14 10.53 31.28
CA ASN A 159 11.69 10.47 32.69
C ASN A 159 10.24 9.97 32.84
N ASP A 160 9.85 8.96 32.04
CA ASP A 160 8.53 8.35 32.13
C ASP A 160 8.39 7.62 33.48
N GLU A 161 7.34 7.92 34.24
CA GLU A 161 7.11 7.31 35.55
C GLU A 161 6.91 5.79 35.50
N ASN A 162 6.54 5.26 34.31
CA ASN A 162 6.36 3.81 34.08
C ASN A 162 7.56 3.18 33.38
N SER A 163 8.77 3.64 33.64
CA SER A 163 10.00 3.18 32.98
C SER A 163 10.37 1.70 33.25
N GLU A 164 9.62 0.98 34.07
CA GLU A 164 9.82 -0.45 34.34
C GLU A 164 9.04 -1.35 33.35
N GLU A 165 8.00 -0.81 32.70
CA GLU A 165 7.20 -1.55 31.70
C GLU A 165 7.34 -0.94 30.31
N VAL A 166 7.32 -1.80 29.28
CA VAL A 166 7.35 -1.38 27.87
C VAL A 166 5.99 -0.84 27.46
N ILE A 167 5.92 0.45 27.14
CA ILE A 167 4.72 1.08 26.61
C ILE A 167 4.79 1.07 25.09
N HIS A 168 4.27 0.02 24.45
CA HIS A 168 4.37 -0.19 23.00
C HIS A 168 3.73 0.92 22.16
N GLN A 169 2.72 1.64 22.70
CA GLN A 169 2.12 2.81 22.05
C GLN A 169 3.12 3.96 21.82
N ASN A 170 4.21 3.99 22.57
CA ASN A 170 5.27 4.98 22.45
C ASN A 170 6.36 4.58 21.43
N ALA A 171 6.26 3.42 20.79
CA ALA A 171 7.29 2.88 19.91
C ALA A 171 7.60 3.81 18.71
N CYS A 172 6.57 4.37 18.09
CA CYS A 172 6.70 5.28 16.96
C CYS A 172 6.00 6.61 17.27
N ARG A 173 6.77 7.68 17.36
CA ARG A 173 6.29 9.03 17.70
C ARG A 173 6.76 10.01 16.63
N PRO A 174 6.00 10.16 15.52
CA PRO A 174 6.39 11.04 14.43
C PRO A 174 6.68 12.46 14.91
N PHE A 175 7.81 13.01 14.46
CA PHE A 175 8.31 14.35 14.85
C PHE A 175 8.69 14.52 16.32
N GLY A 176 8.65 13.46 17.13
CA GLY A 176 9.06 13.45 18.53
C GLY A 176 10.29 12.56 18.77
N ASP A 177 10.71 12.48 20.04
CA ASP A 177 11.68 11.44 20.44
C ASP A 177 10.98 10.08 20.39
N ASN A 178 11.55 9.15 19.65
CA ASN A 178 10.98 7.82 19.44
C ASN A 178 12.04 6.73 19.51
N ALA A 179 11.60 5.48 19.70
CA ALA A 179 12.47 4.33 19.81
C ALA A 179 12.87 3.75 18.43
N GLY A 180 12.12 4.07 17.38
CA GLY A 180 12.35 3.56 16.05
C GLY A 180 11.06 3.52 15.22
N MET A 181 11.09 2.75 14.12
CA MET A 181 9.91 2.50 13.28
C MET A 181 9.03 1.42 13.89
N SER A 182 7.73 1.52 13.65
CA SER A 182 6.75 0.47 13.90
C SER A 182 6.13 0.04 12.57
N LEU A 183 6.03 -1.25 12.32
CA LEU A 183 5.35 -1.77 11.15
C LEU A 183 3.84 -1.56 11.29
N GLY A 184 3.21 -1.08 10.23
CA GLY A 184 1.77 -0.88 10.15
C GLY A 184 1.20 -1.44 8.86
N GLU A 185 -0.11 -1.67 8.85
CA GLU A 185 -0.86 -2.05 7.66
C GLU A 185 -1.88 -0.96 7.37
N ALA A 186 -1.90 -0.50 6.13
CA ALA A 186 -2.79 0.57 5.71
C ALA A 186 -3.10 0.48 4.21
N ALA A 187 -4.22 1.08 3.82
CA ALA A 187 -4.56 1.36 2.43
C ALA A 187 -5.00 2.81 2.32
N GLN A 188 -4.34 3.58 1.45
CA GLN A 188 -4.66 4.97 1.21
C GLN A 188 -4.67 5.27 -0.28
N PHE A 189 -5.75 5.90 -0.74
CA PHE A 189 -5.94 6.27 -2.14
C PHE A 189 -6.41 7.71 -2.27
N VAL A 190 -6.02 8.34 -3.36
CA VAL A 190 -6.43 9.68 -3.74
C VAL A 190 -6.90 9.68 -5.20
N ALA A 191 -7.87 10.52 -5.50
CA ALA A 191 -8.27 10.84 -6.86
C ALA A 191 -7.58 12.14 -7.30
N VAL A 192 -7.07 12.14 -8.51
CA VAL A 192 -6.41 13.29 -9.14
C VAL A 192 -7.16 13.61 -10.42
N THR A 193 -7.51 14.88 -10.62
CA THR A 193 -8.23 15.35 -11.81
C THR A 193 -7.81 16.78 -12.16
N THR A 194 -8.26 17.30 -13.29
CA THR A 194 -8.17 18.71 -13.63
C THR A 194 -9.03 19.58 -12.69
N LEU A 195 -8.75 20.88 -12.66
CA LEU A 195 -9.52 21.85 -11.86
C LEU A 195 -10.78 22.36 -12.58
N GLU A 196 -11.05 21.90 -13.80
CA GLU A 196 -12.20 22.31 -14.62
C GLU A 196 -13.38 21.33 -14.48
#